data_08ce8f5f7a159f3d04ed2e365a2b741f
#
_entry.id   08ce8f5f7a159f3d04ed2e365a2b741f
#
_cell.length_a   1.000
_cell.length_b   1.000
_cell.length_c   1.000
_cell.angle_alpha   90.00
_cell.angle_beta   90.00
_cell.angle_gamma   90.00
#
_symmetry.space_group_name_H-M   'P 1'
#
loop_
_entity.id
_entity.type
_entity.pdbx_description
1 polymer ?
#
loop_
_entity_poly.entity_id
_entity_poly.type
_entity_poly.pdbx_seq_one_letter_code
_entity_poly.pdbx_strand_id
1 'polypeptide(L)'
;SLTVPAFAAETTPNVEKILQYLIDAGYSMDIIENMDDAMRLQFYERGYNYQSSTTTHGVFTEDYQVTFSVDNKGTVVLDENNRQELIRLLQDKDAVDKILHDKSLNKANNVLVKKALDLNSLKADIIKGDSPIELMSLSNWSASLVVSHVSYDMETNVSTKSILYSWTWEYDPVWELTDKAAIAWSGEYTADPESIRWAYVRRVGYVGSSLETDLVGSSGQGYDDYNPGAGVAKAIDIIGPLPGSVLLTHRGSMVVEISKVAETED
;
A
#
# COMPACT_ATOMS: atom_id res chain seq x y z
N SER A 1 14.60 20.71 51.78
CA SER A 1 14.30 19.44 51.09
C SER A 1 13.50 19.77 49.86
N LEU A 2 14.15 19.76 48.71
CA LEU A 2 13.50 19.94 47.39
C LEU A 2 13.09 18.54 46.92
N THR A 3 11.80 18.27 46.93
CA THR A 3 11.23 17.09 46.26
C THR A 3 11.17 17.39 44.75
N VAL A 4 12.04 16.73 43.98
CA VAL A 4 11.93 16.67 42.52
C VAL A 4 10.71 15.82 42.19
N PRO A 5 9.75 16.30 41.40
CA PRO A 5 8.64 15.46 40.98
C PRO A 5 9.23 14.34 40.08
N ALA A 6 8.96 13.08 40.45
CA ALA A 6 9.27 11.96 39.58
C ALA A 6 8.38 12.10 38.34
N PHE A 7 9.00 12.42 37.21
CA PHE A 7 8.36 12.25 35.91
C PHE A 7 8.03 10.75 35.78
N ALA A 8 6.75 10.45 35.73
CA ALA A 8 6.31 9.11 35.36
C ALA A 8 6.90 8.84 33.98
N ALA A 9 7.72 7.82 33.86
CA ALA A 9 8.18 7.33 32.57
C ALA A 9 6.91 6.95 31.77
N GLU A 10 6.66 7.64 30.67
CA GLU A 10 5.61 7.25 29.74
C GLU A 10 6.00 5.86 29.25
N THR A 11 5.23 4.86 29.68
CA THR A 11 5.43 3.48 29.20
C THR A 11 5.03 3.46 27.73
N THR A 12 5.99 3.12 26.87
CA THR A 12 5.73 2.87 25.45
C THR A 12 4.49 1.99 25.32
N PRO A 13 3.48 2.38 24.54
CA PRO A 13 2.26 1.61 24.44
C PRO A 13 2.55 0.22 23.90
N ASN A 14 1.84 -0.80 24.41
CA ASN A 14 1.95 -2.16 23.98
C ASN A 14 1.56 -2.28 22.48
N VAL A 15 2.28 -3.08 21.71
CA VAL A 15 2.04 -3.35 20.28
C VAL A 15 0.58 -3.76 20.03
N GLU A 16 0.00 -4.60 20.90
CA GLU A 16 -1.40 -5.00 20.78
C GLU A 16 -2.37 -3.82 20.87
N LYS A 17 -2.08 -2.86 21.75
CA LYS A 17 -2.90 -1.65 21.90
C LYS A 17 -2.81 -0.74 20.68
N ILE A 18 -1.64 -0.62 20.09
CA ILE A 18 -1.43 0.14 18.84
C ILE A 18 -2.20 -0.51 17.70
N LEU A 19 -2.09 -1.84 17.56
CA LEU A 19 -2.78 -2.59 16.52
C LEU A 19 -4.30 -2.47 16.66
N GLN A 20 -4.83 -2.65 17.87
CA GLN A 20 -6.27 -2.50 18.12
C GLN A 20 -6.76 -1.10 17.78
N TYR A 21 -6.01 -0.06 18.17
CA TYR A 21 -6.32 1.32 17.81
C TYR A 21 -6.43 1.51 16.28
N LEU A 22 -5.49 1.00 15.51
CA LEU A 22 -5.50 1.14 14.05
C LEU A 22 -6.71 0.44 13.41
N ILE A 23 -7.06 -0.75 13.91
CA ILE A 23 -8.25 -1.48 13.48
C ILE A 23 -9.53 -0.69 13.81
N ASP A 24 -9.65 -0.21 15.04
CA ASP A 24 -10.80 0.57 15.48
C ASP A 24 -10.92 1.91 14.74
N ALA A 25 -9.79 2.50 14.35
CA ALA A 25 -9.73 3.69 13.52
C ALA A 25 -10.11 3.45 12.05
N GLY A 26 -10.28 2.19 11.61
CA GLY A 26 -10.80 1.82 10.30
C GLY A 26 -9.75 1.43 9.26
N TYR A 27 -8.48 1.26 9.66
CA TYR A 27 -7.44 0.77 8.74
C TYR A 27 -7.58 -0.73 8.51
N SER A 28 -7.46 -1.18 7.25
CA SER A 28 -7.44 -2.60 6.93
C SER A 28 -6.12 -3.26 7.34
N MET A 29 -6.16 -4.57 7.59
CA MET A 29 -4.95 -5.33 7.96
C MET A 29 -3.87 -5.22 6.90
N ASP A 30 -4.20 -5.25 5.62
CA ASP A 30 -3.23 -5.13 4.52
C ASP A 30 -2.45 -3.81 4.59
N ILE A 31 -3.12 -2.71 4.94
CA ILE A 31 -2.49 -1.40 5.13
C ILE A 31 -1.60 -1.42 6.39
N ILE A 32 -2.09 -1.98 7.49
CA ILE A 32 -1.37 -2.04 8.77
C ILE A 32 -0.11 -2.90 8.64
N GLU A 33 -0.18 -4.01 7.94
CA GLU A 33 0.96 -4.91 7.71
C GLU A 33 2.06 -4.28 6.85
N ASN A 34 1.74 -3.29 6.03
CA ASN A 34 2.71 -2.55 5.22
C ASN A 34 3.45 -1.45 6.00
N MET A 35 3.04 -1.17 7.24
CA MET A 35 3.70 -0.22 8.13
C MET A 35 4.74 -0.93 9.00
N ASP A 36 5.87 -0.28 9.29
CA ASP A 36 6.74 -0.68 10.38
C ASP A 36 6.18 -0.25 11.75
N ASP A 37 6.78 -0.74 12.84
CA ASP A 37 6.33 -0.43 14.19
C ASP A 37 6.41 1.07 14.53
N ALA A 38 7.40 1.77 13.97
CA ALA A 38 7.57 3.20 14.20
C ALA A 38 6.47 4.02 13.49
N MET A 39 6.03 3.60 12.30
CA MET A 39 4.91 4.22 11.60
C MET A 39 3.59 3.93 12.32
N ARG A 40 3.36 2.69 12.75
CA ARG A 40 2.16 2.32 13.56
C ARG A 40 2.08 3.15 14.84
N LEU A 41 3.23 3.35 15.51
CA LEU A 41 3.32 4.19 16.70
C LEU A 41 2.99 5.66 16.38
N GLN A 42 3.52 6.22 15.30
CA GLN A 42 3.18 7.58 14.85
C GLN A 42 1.67 7.75 14.64
N PHE A 43 1.01 6.79 13.99
CA PHE A 43 -0.44 6.83 13.75
C PHE A 43 -1.22 6.81 15.07
N TYR A 44 -0.78 5.99 16.02
CA TYR A 44 -1.37 5.92 17.36
C TYR A 44 -1.19 7.22 18.15
N GLU A 45 0.05 7.74 18.23
CA GLU A 45 0.37 8.93 19.02
C GLU A 45 -0.24 10.21 18.45
N ARG A 46 -0.31 10.31 17.12
CA ARG A 46 -0.92 11.45 16.43
C ARG A 46 -2.43 11.36 16.32
N GLY A 47 -3.03 10.22 16.67
CA GLY A 47 -4.47 10.03 16.62
C GLY A 47 -5.05 10.07 15.20
N TYR A 48 -4.36 9.49 14.22
CA TYR A 48 -4.85 9.48 12.83
C TYR A 48 -6.15 8.70 12.70
N ASN A 49 -7.19 9.37 12.21
CA ASN A 49 -8.50 8.78 11.97
C ASN A 49 -8.74 8.61 10.47
N TYR A 50 -8.95 7.37 10.04
CA TYR A 50 -9.25 7.03 8.66
C TYR A 50 -10.47 7.82 8.15
N GLN A 51 -10.34 8.40 6.95
CA GLN A 51 -11.45 9.07 6.25
C GLN A 51 -11.84 8.35 4.97
N SER A 52 -10.86 8.04 4.13
CA SER A 52 -11.10 7.41 2.83
C SER A 52 -9.85 6.73 2.30
N SER A 53 -10.05 5.79 1.40
CA SER A 53 -8.95 5.22 0.61
C SER A 53 -9.37 5.00 -0.83
N THR A 54 -8.38 5.01 -1.72
CA THR A 54 -8.52 4.55 -3.10
C THR A 54 -7.45 3.51 -3.34
N THR A 55 -7.85 2.32 -3.78
CA THR A 55 -6.92 1.23 -4.10
C THR A 55 -6.84 1.06 -5.61
N THR A 56 -5.64 1.01 -6.12
CA THR A 56 -5.32 0.73 -7.51
C THR A 56 -4.60 -0.61 -7.58
N HIS A 57 -4.98 -1.42 -8.54
CA HIS A 57 -4.38 -2.71 -8.81
C HIS A 57 -3.73 -2.69 -10.19
N GLY A 58 -2.76 -3.54 -10.40
CA GLY A 58 -2.15 -3.64 -11.71
C GLY A 58 -1.47 -4.97 -11.94
N VAL A 59 -1.28 -5.27 -13.22
CA VAL A 59 -0.50 -6.39 -13.70
C VAL A 59 0.67 -5.80 -14.48
N PHE A 60 1.88 -6.18 -14.08
CA PHE A 60 3.12 -5.83 -14.77
C PHE A 60 3.83 -7.11 -15.20
N THR A 61 4.11 -7.20 -16.48
CA THR A 61 5.00 -8.19 -17.05
C THR A 61 5.96 -7.49 -18.01
N GLU A 62 6.93 -8.21 -18.58
CA GLU A 62 7.81 -7.64 -19.61
C GLU A 62 7.03 -7.06 -20.81
N ASP A 63 5.87 -7.67 -21.12
CA ASP A 63 5.08 -7.37 -22.31
C ASP A 63 3.77 -6.62 -22.02
N TYR A 64 3.33 -6.55 -20.75
CA TYR A 64 2.02 -6.01 -20.39
C TYR A 64 2.07 -5.12 -19.15
N GLN A 65 1.31 -4.04 -19.22
CA GLN A 65 1.05 -3.17 -18.08
C GLN A 65 -0.43 -2.81 -18.04
N VAL A 66 -1.16 -3.38 -17.08
CA VAL A 66 -2.59 -3.12 -16.89
C VAL A 66 -2.83 -2.54 -15.50
N THR A 67 -3.50 -1.40 -15.46
CA THR A 67 -3.87 -0.72 -14.21
C THR A 67 -5.37 -0.56 -14.12
N PHE A 68 -5.95 -0.82 -12.95
CA PHE A 68 -7.37 -0.68 -12.69
C PHE A 68 -7.62 -0.24 -11.25
N SER A 69 -8.75 0.39 -11.01
CA SER A 69 -9.23 0.70 -9.68
C SER A 69 -10.56 -0.01 -9.40
N VAL A 70 -10.89 -0.13 -8.12
CA VAL A 70 -12.16 -0.71 -7.67
C VAL A 70 -12.95 0.39 -6.97
N ASP A 71 -14.19 0.62 -7.40
CA ASP A 71 -15.07 1.60 -6.78
C ASP A 71 -15.65 1.10 -5.44
N ASN A 72 -16.38 1.96 -4.74
CA ASN A 72 -17.01 1.65 -3.44
C ASN A 72 -18.06 0.52 -3.51
N LYS A 73 -18.45 0.09 -4.74
CA LYS A 73 -19.41 -1.00 -4.98
C LYS A 73 -18.70 -2.30 -5.36
N GLY A 74 -17.38 -2.30 -5.42
CA GLY A 74 -16.59 -3.44 -5.89
C GLY A 74 -16.52 -3.55 -7.42
N THR A 75 -16.92 -2.50 -8.16
CA THR A 75 -16.87 -2.48 -9.62
C THR A 75 -15.49 -2.06 -10.09
N VAL A 76 -14.92 -2.84 -10.99
CA VAL A 76 -13.63 -2.52 -11.60
C VAL A 76 -13.78 -1.37 -12.59
N VAL A 77 -12.94 -0.36 -12.43
CA VAL A 77 -12.86 0.81 -13.30
C VAL A 77 -11.60 0.71 -14.14
N LEU A 78 -11.77 0.56 -15.45
CA LEU A 78 -10.71 0.53 -16.44
C LEU A 78 -10.93 1.68 -17.43
N ASP A 79 -9.86 2.40 -17.75
CA ASP A 79 -9.88 3.22 -18.95
C ASP A 79 -9.78 2.32 -20.22
N GLU A 80 -10.02 2.90 -21.39
CA GLU A 80 -10.04 2.12 -22.63
C GLU A 80 -8.70 1.50 -22.97
N ASN A 81 -7.57 2.18 -22.68
CA ASN A 81 -6.24 1.65 -22.95
C ASN A 81 -5.95 0.44 -22.06
N ASN A 82 -6.22 0.55 -20.77
CA ASN A 82 -6.04 -0.54 -19.81
C ASN A 82 -6.99 -1.71 -20.11
N ARG A 83 -8.22 -1.43 -20.60
CA ARG A 83 -9.16 -2.47 -21.04
C ARG A 83 -8.59 -3.27 -22.22
N GLN A 84 -8.05 -2.60 -23.24
CA GLN A 84 -7.46 -3.25 -24.41
C GLN A 84 -6.21 -4.07 -24.01
N GLU A 85 -5.39 -3.53 -23.12
CA GLU A 85 -4.20 -4.23 -22.64
C GLU A 85 -4.56 -5.48 -21.83
N LEU A 86 -5.59 -5.41 -20.98
CA LEU A 86 -6.11 -6.56 -20.25
C LEU A 86 -6.65 -7.63 -21.20
N ILE A 87 -7.36 -7.25 -22.26
CA ILE A 87 -7.84 -8.18 -23.28
C ILE A 87 -6.67 -8.87 -23.96
N ARG A 88 -5.60 -8.14 -24.33
CA ARG A 88 -4.39 -8.71 -24.92
C ARG A 88 -3.72 -9.71 -23.97
N LEU A 89 -3.53 -9.32 -22.69
CA LEU A 89 -2.97 -10.20 -21.67
C LEU A 89 -3.76 -11.50 -21.55
N LEU A 90 -5.08 -11.42 -21.46
CA LEU A 90 -5.96 -12.60 -21.33
C LEU A 90 -6.00 -13.47 -22.59
N GLN A 91 -5.61 -12.95 -23.75
CA GLN A 91 -5.46 -13.71 -25.00
C GLN A 91 -4.11 -14.41 -25.08
N ASP A 92 -3.10 -13.92 -24.39
CA ASP A 92 -1.78 -14.52 -24.33
C ASP A 92 -1.76 -15.64 -23.27
N LYS A 93 -1.86 -16.87 -23.75
CA LYS A 93 -1.90 -18.03 -22.85
C LYS A 93 -0.62 -18.20 -22.06
N ASP A 94 0.53 -17.91 -22.65
CA ASP A 94 1.83 -18.08 -21.98
C ASP A 94 2.02 -17.02 -20.89
N ALA A 95 1.58 -15.78 -21.13
CA ALA A 95 1.59 -14.72 -20.12
C ALA A 95 0.65 -15.05 -18.95
N VAL A 96 -0.58 -15.51 -19.23
CA VAL A 96 -1.53 -15.95 -18.20
C VAL A 96 -0.98 -17.13 -17.41
N ASP A 97 -0.39 -18.14 -18.10
CA ASP A 97 0.21 -19.29 -17.44
C ASP A 97 1.42 -18.89 -16.55
N LYS A 98 2.24 -17.93 -16.96
CA LYS A 98 3.31 -17.38 -16.11
C LYS A 98 2.75 -16.75 -14.84
N ILE A 99 1.72 -15.91 -14.95
CA ILE A 99 1.07 -15.25 -13.81
C ILE A 99 0.44 -16.26 -12.86
N LEU A 100 -0.19 -17.32 -13.40
CA LEU A 100 -0.91 -18.32 -12.60
C LEU A 100 0.00 -19.40 -12.00
N HIS A 101 1.15 -19.68 -12.61
CA HIS A 101 2.05 -20.77 -12.20
C HIS A 101 3.31 -20.29 -11.50
N ASP A 102 3.40 -19.02 -11.17
CA ASP A 102 4.51 -18.53 -10.36
C ASP A 102 4.49 -19.22 -8.98
N LYS A 103 5.57 -19.96 -8.70
CA LYS A 103 5.67 -20.85 -7.54
C LYS A 103 5.72 -20.11 -6.19
N SER A 104 5.90 -18.80 -6.20
CA SER A 104 5.84 -17.96 -4.99
C SER A 104 4.43 -17.90 -4.37
N LEU A 105 3.38 -18.30 -5.13
CA LEU A 105 1.98 -18.26 -4.73
C LEU A 105 1.44 -19.56 -4.12
N ASN A 106 2.26 -20.42 -3.59
CA ASN A 106 1.90 -21.81 -3.25
C ASN A 106 0.74 -22.03 -2.27
N LYS A 107 0.26 -21.03 -1.52
CA LYS A 107 -1.00 -21.17 -0.76
C LYS A 107 -2.22 -20.55 -1.47
N ALA A 108 -2.00 -19.55 -2.29
CA ALA A 108 -3.02 -18.95 -3.15
C ALA A 108 -3.34 -19.83 -4.38
N ASN A 109 -2.45 -20.74 -4.78
CA ASN A 109 -2.57 -21.56 -5.98
C ASN A 109 -3.86 -22.39 -6.06
N ASN A 110 -4.37 -22.91 -4.95
CA ASN A 110 -5.64 -23.65 -4.98
C ASN A 110 -6.87 -22.75 -5.21
N VAL A 111 -6.79 -21.49 -4.82
CA VAL A 111 -7.84 -20.49 -5.07
C VAL A 111 -7.67 -19.92 -6.49
N LEU A 112 -6.44 -19.67 -6.92
CA LEU A 112 -6.11 -19.14 -8.26
C LEU A 112 -6.37 -20.15 -9.37
N VAL A 113 -6.07 -21.44 -9.18
CA VAL A 113 -6.40 -22.50 -10.16
C VAL A 113 -7.91 -22.66 -10.31
N LYS A 114 -8.70 -22.57 -9.24
CA LYS A 114 -10.17 -22.52 -9.34
C LYS A 114 -10.68 -21.30 -10.08
N LYS A 115 -10.03 -20.13 -9.88
CA LYS A 115 -10.38 -18.89 -10.58
C LYS A 115 -9.83 -18.83 -12.02
N ALA A 116 -8.73 -19.52 -12.33
CA ALA A 116 -8.24 -19.69 -13.70
C ALA A 116 -9.22 -20.42 -14.62
N LEU A 117 -10.02 -21.33 -14.07
CA LEU A 117 -11.12 -21.96 -14.81
C LEU A 117 -12.24 -20.97 -15.16
N ASP A 118 -12.39 -19.90 -14.36
CA ASP A 118 -13.33 -18.83 -14.63
C ASP A 118 -12.75 -17.72 -15.55
N LEU A 119 -11.47 -17.78 -15.93
CA LEU A 119 -10.85 -16.82 -16.83
C LEU A 119 -11.56 -16.72 -18.19
N ASN A 120 -12.13 -17.82 -18.69
CA ASN A 120 -12.92 -17.79 -19.92
C ASN A 120 -14.27 -17.08 -19.74
N SER A 121 -14.88 -17.21 -18.57
CA SER A 121 -16.07 -16.46 -18.16
C SER A 121 -15.72 -14.97 -17.97
N LEU A 122 -14.66 -14.69 -17.21
CA LEU A 122 -14.10 -13.38 -16.98
C LEU A 122 -13.78 -12.64 -18.29
N LYS A 123 -13.14 -13.34 -19.23
CA LYS A 123 -12.82 -12.81 -20.56
C LYS A 123 -14.06 -12.39 -21.35
N ALA A 124 -15.13 -13.20 -21.28
CA ALA A 124 -16.39 -12.87 -21.91
C ALA A 124 -17.05 -11.64 -21.27
N ASP A 125 -16.95 -11.50 -19.95
CA ASP A 125 -17.54 -10.38 -19.20
C ASP A 125 -16.75 -9.08 -19.40
N ILE A 126 -15.41 -9.13 -19.44
CA ILE A 126 -14.56 -7.97 -19.79
C ILE A 126 -14.88 -7.45 -21.20
N ILE A 127 -15.05 -8.36 -22.17
CA ILE A 127 -15.35 -8.00 -23.55
C ILE A 127 -16.75 -7.40 -23.65
N LYS A 128 -17.72 -7.88 -22.87
CA LYS A 128 -19.11 -7.38 -22.87
C LYS A 128 -19.29 -6.07 -22.09
N GLY A 129 -18.39 -5.76 -21.16
CA GLY A 129 -18.48 -4.53 -20.35
C GLY A 129 -19.54 -4.52 -19.26
N ASP A 130 -20.20 -5.67 -18.99
CA ASP A 130 -21.45 -5.72 -18.21
C ASP A 130 -21.37 -6.31 -16.80
N SER A 131 -20.20 -6.75 -16.30
CA SER A 131 -20.14 -7.43 -15.00
C SER A 131 -19.07 -6.90 -14.06
N PRO A 132 -19.31 -6.90 -12.72
CA PRO A 132 -18.27 -6.67 -11.74
C PRO A 132 -17.25 -7.80 -11.84
N ILE A 133 -16.01 -7.43 -12.15
CA ILE A 133 -14.93 -8.37 -12.38
C ILE A 133 -14.15 -8.50 -11.07
N GLU A 134 -14.11 -9.69 -10.48
CA GLU A 134 -13.17 -10.00 -9.40
C GLU A 134 -11.76 -10.18 -9.99
N LEU A 135 -11.10 -9.10 -10.36
CA LEU A 135 -9.75 -9.11 -10.94
C LEU A 135 -8.62 -9.30 -9.92
N MET A 136 -8.92 -9.40 -8.64
CA MET A 136 -7.89 -9.60 -7.59
C MET A 136 -7.00 -10.83 -7.85
N SER A 137 -7.45 -11.77 -8.66
CA SER A 137 -6.66 -12.95 -9.06
C SER A 137 -5.60 -12.69 -10.13
N LEU A 138 -5.65 -11.56 -10.81
CA LEU A 138 -4.66 -11.17 -11.84
C LEU A 138 -3.75 -10.01 -11.39
N SER A 139 -3.98 -9.46 -10.21
CA SER A 139 -3.16 -8.39 -9.67
C SER A 139 -1.83 -8.97 -9.19
N ASN A 140 -0.72 -8.44 -9.68
CA ASN A 140 0.60 -8.69 -9.16
C ASN A 140 1.17 -7.50 -8.39
N TRP A 141 0.46 -6.39 -8.34
CA TRP A 141 0.69 -5.29 -7.42
C TRP A 141 -0.61 -4.60 -7.04
N SER A 142 -0.61 -3.99 -5.87
CA SER A 142 -1.67 -3.10 -5.42
C SER A 142 -1.07 -1.90 -4.71
N ALA A 143 -1.74 -0.77 -4.82
CA ALA A 143 -1.38 0.44 -4.11
C ALA A 143 -2.63 1.13 -3.59
N SER A 144 -2.59 1.53 -2.33
CA SER A 144 -3.66 2.26 -1.66
C SER A 144 -3.19 3.64 -1.26
N LEU A 145 -3.96 4.66 -1.61
CA LEU A 145 -3.81 5.99 -1.08
C LEU A 145 -4.87 6.21 -0.02
N VAL A 146 -4.45 6.40 1.22
CA VAL A 146 -5.33 6.57 2.39
C VAL A 146 -5.23 7.99 2.89
N VAL A 147 -6.37 8.63 3.07
CA VAL A 147 -6.46 9.96 3.69
C VAL A 147 -7.05 9.81 5.07
N SER A 148 -6.38 10.41 6.05
CA SER A 148 -6.83 10.41 7.44
C SER A 148 -6.89 11.84 8.00
N HIS A 149 -7.85 12.09 8.88
CA HIS A 149 -7.89 13.32 9.65
C HIS A 149 -6.87 13.25 10.79
N VAL A 150 -6.13 14.33 11.01
CA VAL A 150 -5.17 14.47 12.11
C VAL A 150 -5.70 15.45 13.14
N SER A 151 -5.91 16.70 12.72
CA SER A 151 -6.37 17.75 13.62
C SER A 151 -7.03 18.91 12.86
N TYR A 152 -7.83 19.67 13.60
CA TYR A 152 -8.31 20.97 13.18
C TYR A 152 -8.07 21.98 14.31
N ASP A 153 -7.30 23.01 14.00
CA ASP A 153 -7.03 24.12 14.92
C ASP A 153 -8.01 25.26 14.65
N MET A 154 -8.93 25.49 15.61
CA MET A 154 -9.94 26.54 15.50
C MET A 154 -9.39 27.96 15.63
N GLU A 155 -8.23 28.15 16.28
CA GLU A 155 -7.62 29.49 16.43
C GLU A 155 -6.97 29.95 15.13
N THR A 156 -6.29 29.04 14.45
CA THR A 156 -5.59 29.34 13.18
C THR A 156 -6.40 28.93 11.94
N ASN A 157 -7.54 28.28 12.13
CA ASN A 157 -8.37 27.71 11.08
C ASN A 157 -7.57 26.74 10.15
N VAL A 158 -6.62 26.00 10.72
CA VAL A 158 -5.79 25.05 9.99
C VAL A 158 -6.32 23.63 10.12
N SER A 159 -6.58 23.00 8.99
CA SER A 159 -6.91 21.56 8.90
C SER A 159 -5.67 20.77 8.51
N THR A 160 -5.32 19.76 9.32
CA THR A 160 -4.21 18.84 9.05
C THR A 160 -4.77 17.46 8.74
N LYS A 161 -4.25 16.87 7.68
CA LYS A 161 -4.54 15.50 7.24
C LYS A 161 -3.25 14.73 7.07
N SER A 162 -3.31 13.41 7.17
CA SER A 162 -2.22 12.55 6.71
C SER A 162 -2.61 11.89 5.39
N ILE A 163 -1.63 11.70 4.52
CA ILE A 163 -1.74 10.89 3.33
C ILE A 163 -0.77 9.73 3.48
N LEU A 164 -1.29 8.52 3.45
CA LEU A 164 -0.51 7.30 3.44
C LEU A 164 -0.61 6.65 2.06
N TYR A 165 0.51 6.44 1.43
CA TYR A 165 0.67 5.57 0.28
C TYR A 165 1.16 4.22 0.76
N SER A 166 0.39 3.15 0.48
CA SER A 166 0.70 1.77 0.86
C SER A 166 0.68 0.91 -0.39
N TRP A 167 1.67 0.05 -0.58
CA TRP A 167 1.80 -0.76 -1.77
C TRP A 167 2.27 -2.18 -1.46
N THR A 168 1.90 -3.11 -2.34
CA THR A 168 2.29 -4.51 -2.27
C THR A 168 2.57 -5.03 -3.69
N TRP A 169 3.71 -5.69 -3.86
CA TRP A 169 4.03 -6.51 -5.01
C TRP A 169 3.91 -7.98 -4.60
N GLU A 170 3.11 -8.75 -5.31
CA GLU A 170 2.85 -10.17 -5.01
C GLU A 170 3.93 -11.10 -5.58
N TYR A 171 4.87 -10.55 -6.37
CA TYR A 171 5.95 -11.29 -7.01
C TYR A 171 7.28 -10.58 -6.83
N ASP A 172 8.35 -11.38 -6.99
CA ASP A 172 9.69 -10.84 -7.12
C ASP A 172 9.79 -10.10 -8.45
N PRO A 173 9.97 -8.78 -8.46
CA PRO A 173 10.20 -8.08 -9.71
C PRO A 173 11.48 -8.64 -10.36
N VAL A 174 11.43 -8.91 -11.65
CA VAL A 174 12.55 -9.51 -12.42
C VAL A 174 13.85 -8.70 -12.29
N TRP A 175 13.73 -7.44 -11.91
CA TRP A 175 14.84 -6.50 -11.71
C TRP A 175 14.79 -5.95 -10.28
N GLU A 176 15.76 -6.35 -9.45
CA GLU A 176 16.03 -5.75 -8.15
C GLU A 176 16.59 -4.33 -8.37
N LEU A 177 15.71 -3.36 -8.58
CA LEU A 177 16.05 -1.98 -8.82
C LEU A 177 15.55 -1.09 -7.68
N THR A 178 16.12 0.10 -7.60
CA THR A 178 15.61 1.14 -6.73
C THR A 178 14.28 1.67 -7.29
N ASP A 179 13.19 1.46 -6.56
CA ASP A 179 11.89 2.03 -6.87
C ASP A 179 11.68 3.37 -6.17
N LYS A 180 10.76 4.18 -6.70
CA LYS A 180 10.36 5.44 -6.08
C LYS A 180 8.91 5.37 -5.61
N ALA A 181 8.71 5.49 -4.30
CA ALA A 181 7.42 5.82 -3.73
C ALA A 181 7.21 7.34 -3.78
N ALA A 182 6.07 7.79 -4.28
CA ALA A 182 5.77 9.21 -4.37
C ALA A 182 4.31 9.50 -4.01
N ILE A 183 4.10 10.62 -3.29
CA ILE A 183 2.79 11.16 -2.96
C ILE A 183 2.73 12.58 -3.50
N ALA A 184 1.67 12.91 -4.24
CA ALA A 184 1.41 14.24 -4.74
C ALA A 184 0.05 14.77 -4.21
N TRP A 185 -0.05 16.08 -4.02
CA TRP A 185 -1.26 16.78 -3.59
C TRP A 185 -1.44 18.08 -4.35
N SER A 186 -2.64 18.66 -4.23
CA SER A 186 -2.89 19.99 -4.83
C SER A 186 -2.20 21.11 -4.07
N GLY A 187 -1.81 22.18 -4.78
CA GLY A 187 -0.99 23.29 -4.28
C GLY A 187 -1.57 24.14 -3.14
N GLU A 188 -2.79 23.82 -2.65
CA GLU A 188 -3.38 24.50 -1.48
C GLU A 188 -2.88 23.94 -0.14
N TYR A 189 -2.28 22.75 -0.16
CA TYR A 189 -1.74 22.10 1.01
C TYR A 189 -0.23 22.27 1.08
N THR A 190 0.25 22.43 2.31
CA THR A 190 1.69 22.43 2.62
C THR A 190 2.01 21.22 3.47
N ALA A 191 3.05 20.51 3.13
CA ALA A 191 3.48 19.35 3.90
C ALA A 191 4.37 19.71 5.07
N ASP A 192 4.28 18.92 6.14
CA ASP A 192 5.25 18.88 7.22
C ASP A 192 6.36 17.87 6.90
N PRO A 193 7.59 18.30 6.57
CA PRO A 193 8.67 17.39 6.21
C PRO A 193 9.13 16.50 7.37
N GLU A 194 8.89 16.90 8.63
CA GLU A 194 9.26 16.11 9.80
C GLU A 194 8.28 14.94 10.04
N SER A 195 7.08 15.03 9.45
CA SER A 195 6.08 13.96 9.50
C SER A 195 6.36 12.81 8.52
N ILE A 196 7.25 13.02 7.54
CA ILE A 196 7.50 12.07 6.47
C ILE A 196 8.22 10.85 7.03
N ARG A 197 7.57 9.70 6.89
CA ARG A 197 8.11 8.41 7.26
C ARG A 197 7.81 7.39 6.16
N TRP A 198 8.71 6.42 6.00
CA TRP A 198 8.58 5.36 5.02
C TRP A 198 9.05 4.03 5.59
N ALA A 199 8.52 2.94 5.08
CA ALA A 199 8.90 1.59 5.42
C ALA A 199 8.84 0.69 4.19
N TYR A 200 9.78 -0.24 4.10
CA TYR A 200 9.81 -1.33 3.16
C TYR A 200 9.90 -2.65 3.92
N VAL A 201 8.96 -3.53 3.66
CA VAL A 201 8.85 -4.84 4.29
C VAL A 201 8.81 -5.90 3.20
N ARG A 202 9.48 -7.03 3.42
CA ARG A 202 9.42 -8.19 2.55
C ARG A 202 8.92 -9.39 3.33
N ARG A 203 8.06 -10.20 2.72
CA ARG A 203 7.68 -11.50 3.26
C ARG A 203 8.54 -12.57 2.61
N VAL A 204 9.16 -13.39 3.42
CA VAL A 204 10.02 -14.48 2.97
C VAL A 204 9.51 -15.80 3.51
N GLY A 205 9.58 -16.83 2.67
CA GLY A 205 9.41 -18.22 3.05
C GLY A 205 10.75 -18.93 3.07
N TYR A 206 10.85 -20.04 3.76
CA TYR A 206 12.09 -20.84 3.81
C TYR A 206 11.91 -22.16 3.08
N VAL A 207 12.91 -22.52 2.26
CA VAL A 207 12.87 -23.76 1.50
C VAL A 207 12.73 -24.97 2.43
N GLY A 208 11.70 -25.80 2.20
CA GLY A 208 11.41 -26.96 3.02
C GLY A 208 10.67 -26.69 4.34
N SER A 209 10.22 -25.45 4.56
CA SER A 209 9.43 -25.05 5.73
C SER A 209 8.12 -24.41 5.31
N SER A 210 7.11 -24.51 6.16
CA SER A 210 5.86 -23.72 6.02
C SER A 210 5.94 -22.38 6.75
N LEU A 211 7.09 -22.03 7.31
CA LEU A 211 7.28 -20.76 8.00
C LEU A 211 7.42 -19.63 6.99
N GLU A 212 6.63 -18.59 7.21
CA GLU A 212 6.72 -17.30 6.52
C GLU A 212 7.04 -16.23 7.57
N THR A 213 7.89 -15.28 7.22
CA THR A 213 8.31 -14.22 8.14
C THR A 213 8.35 -12.88 7.39
N ASP A 214 7.86 -11.85 8.05
CA ASP A 214 8.02 -10.48 7.60
C ASP A 214 9.34 -9.92 8.10
N LEU A 215 10.13 -9.39 7.18
CA LEU A 215 11.40 -8.75 7.46
C LEU A 215 11.32 -7.29 7.02
N VAL A 216 11.62 -6.37 7.94
CA VAL A 216 11.84 -4.98 7.57
C VAL A 216 13.10 -4.93 6.72
N GLY A 217 12.99 -4.55 5.46
CA GLY A 217 14.12 -4.35 4.55
C GLY A 217 14.82 -3.04 4.85
N SER A 218 14.03 -1.97 4.92
CA SER A 218 14.50 -0.63 5.32
C SER A 218 13.33 0.23 5.77
N SER A 219 13.58 1.16 6.67
CA SER A 219 12.59 2.15 7.09
C SER A 219 13.28 3.40 7.64
N GLY A 220 12.56 4.51 7.73
CA GLY A 220 13.13 5.73 8.28
C GLY A 220 12.22 6.93 8.16
N GLN A 221 12.80 8.09 8.51
CA GLN A 221 12.23 9.41 8.28
C GLN A 221 12.92 10.09 7.09
N GLY A 222 12.21 11.05 6.49
CA GLY A 222 12.73 11.91 5.44
C GLY A 222 12.40 11.41 4.02
N TYR A 223 13.01 12.07 3.06
CA TYR A 223 12.67 12.01 1.65
C TYR A 223 13.93 12.21 0.79
N ASP A 224 13.83 11.92 -0.50
CA ASP A 224 14.88 12.25 -1.47
C ASP A 224 14.50 13.48 -2.30
N ASP A 225 13.22 13.59 -2.70
CA ASP A 225 12.67 14.75 -3.39
C ASP A 225 11.48 15.31 -2.61
N TYR A 226 11.42 16.63 -2.46
CA TYR A 226 10.37 17.30 -1.72
C TYR A 226 10.01 18.64 -2.33
N ASN A 227 8.72 18.84 -2.58
CA ASN A 227 8.13 20.12 -2.93
C ASN A 227 6.96 20.40 -1.98
N PRO A 228 7.05 21.39 -1.09
CA PRO A 228 6.06 21.63 -0.04
C PRO A 228 4.61 21.75 -0.52
N GLY A 229 4.40 22.33 -1.71
CA GLY A 229 3.09 22.56 -2.29
C GLY A 229 2.64 21.52 -3.33
N ALA A 230 3.42 20.47 -3.58
CA ALA A 230 3.11 19.54 -4.67
C ALA A 230 3.31 18.07 -4.35
N GLY A 231 4.35 17.69 -3.60
CA GLY A 231 4.59 16.26 -3.35
C GLY A 231 5.90 15.94 -2.66
N VAL A 232 6.05 14.67 -2.38
CA VAL A 232 7.24 14.06 -1.78
C VAL A 232 7.54 12.73 -2.46
N ALA A 233 8.81 12.39 -2.60
CA ALA A 233 9.25 11.10 -3.10
C ALA A 233 10.42 10.53 -2.29
N LYS A 234 10.44 9.19 -2.20
CA LYS A 234 11.49 8.40 -1.56
C LYS A 234 11.92 7.28 -2.49
N ALA A 235 13.22 7.18 -2.74
CA ALA A 235 13.81 6.01 -3.37
C ALA A 235 13.92 4.87 -2.35
N ILE A 236 13.52 3.69 -2.73
CA ILE A 236 13.48 2.49 -1.90
C ILE A 236 14.21 1.38 -2.65
N ASP A 237 15.29 0.87 -2.06
CA ASP A 237 16.01 -0.27 -2.64
C ASP A 237 15.23 -1.56 -2.36
N ILE A 238 14.80 -2.22 -3.42
CA ILE A 238 14.16 -3.53 -3.35
C ILE A 238 15.27 -4.57 -3.18
N ILE A 239 15.18 -5.34 -2.10
CA ILE A 239 16.21 -6.29 -1.71
C ILE A 239 15.70 -7.70 -2.01
N GLY A 240 16.48 -8.47 -2.76
CA GLY A 240 16.18 -9.86 -3.09
C GLY A 240 16.12 -10.82 -1.90
N PRO A 241 15.83 -12.10 -2.16
CA PRO A 241 15.70 -13.11 -1.14
C PRO A 241 17.02 -13.37 -0.42
N LEU A 242 16.93 -13.76 0.86
CA LEU A 242 18.09 -14.23 1.60
C LEU A 242 18.52 -15.63 1.12
N PRO A 243 19.79 -16.03 1.27
CA PRO A 243 20.21 -17.39 0.97
C PRO A 243 19.34 -18.44 1.70
N GLY A 244 18.75 -19.37 0.95
CA GLY A 244 17.88 -20.42 1.50
C GLY A 244 16.43 -19.97 1.77
N SER A 245 16.08 -18.75 1.41
CA SER A 245 14.69 -18.26 1.44
C SER A 245 14.13 -18.03 0.03
N VAL A 246 12.80 -17.98 -0.03
CA VAL A 246 12.04 -17.57 -1.21
C VAL A 246 11.32 -16.29 -0.84
N LEU A 247 11.42 -15.28 -1.69
CA LEU A 247 10.67 -14.06 -1.52
C LEU A 247 9.22 -14.28 -1.95
N LEU A 248 8.28 -13.87 -1.12
CA LEU A 248 6.86 -14.05 -1.36
C LEU A 248 6.19 -12.75 -1.77
N THR A 249 6.52 -11.65 -1.08
CA THR A 249 5.98 -10.32 -1.40
C THR A 249 6.98 -9.23 -1.05
N HIS A 250 6.96 -8.16 -1.85
CA HIS A 250 7.50 -6.85 -1.48
C HIS A 250 6.34 -5.93 -1.13
N ARG A 251 6.45 -5.20 -0.06
CA ARG A 251 5.43 -4.25 0.37
C ARG A 251 6.05 -3.07 1.09
N GLY A 252 5.35 -1.97 1.10
CA GLY A 252 5.83 -0.79 1.77
C GLY A 252 4.78 0.27 1.95
N SER A 253 5.18 1.31 2.63
CA SER A 253 4.34 2.45 2.91
C SER A 253 5.16 3.72 3.03
N MET A 254 4.51 4.84 2.71
CA MET A 254 5.04 6.18 2.95
C MET A 254 3.91 7.07 3.43
N VAL A 255 4.15 7.86 4.47
CA VAL A 255 3.18 8.80 5.04
C VAL A 255 3.73 10.21 5.07
N VAL A 256 2.85 11.19 4.90
CA VAL A 256 3.13 12.61 5.05
C VAL A 256 1.91 13.32 5.65
N GLU A 257 2.13 14.24 6.57
CA GLU A 257 1.09 15.19 7.02
C GLU A 257 1.09 16.42 6.10
N ILE A 258 -0.11 16.84 5.73
CA ILE A 258 -0.36 18.04 4.93
C ILE A 258 -1.37 18.94 5.65
N SER A 259 -1.19 20.22 5.57
CA SER A 259 -2.07 21.20 6.21
C SER A 259 -2.49 22.28 5.23
N LYS A 260 -3.71 22.76 5.38
CA LYS A 260 -4.18 23.98 4.72
C LYS A 260 -5.03 24.84 5.69
N VAL A 261 -5.05 26.15 5.44
CA VAL A 261 -6.07 27.00 6.06
C VAL A 261 -7.43 26.60 5.48
N ALA A 262 -8.37 26.21 6.33
CA ALA A 262 -9.71 25.88 5.86
C ALA A 262 -10.39 27.15 5.31
N GLU A 263 -11.04 27.01 4.17
CA GLU A 263 -11.89 28.09 3.67
C GLU A 263 -13.03 28.27 4.67
N THR A 264 -13.25 29.49 5.12
CA THR A 264 -14.48 29.81 5.86
C THR A 264 -15.63 29.66 4.87
N GLU A 265 -16.51 28.68 5.13
CA GLU A 265 -17.78 28.65 4.39
C GLU A 265 -18.49 29.98 4.67
N ASP A 266 -18.65 30.81 3.62
CA ASP A 266 -19.49 32.01 3.62
C ASP A 266 -20.98 31.63 3.69
#